data_22690d6f47e6fb08012d5bd24478482d
#
_entry.id   22690d6f47e6fb08012d5bd24478482d
#
_cell.length_a   1.000
_cell.length_b   1.000
_cell.length_c   1.000
_cell.angle_alpha   90.00
_cell.angle_beta   90.00
_cell.angle_gamma   90.00
#
_symmetry.space_group_name_H-M   'P 1'
#
loop_
_entity.id
_entity.type
_entity.pdbx_description
1 polymer ?
#
loop_
_entity_poly.entity_id
_entity_poly.type
_entity_poly.pdbx_seq_one_letter_code
_entity_poly.pdbx_strand_id
1 'polypeptide(L)'
;MSASVRYGVNYLPSRDWWYAWVDWEEADLARDLDVIAGLGFDHIRIQCLWPLFQPNPAYVSPAMLNRLVRLLDLAEARNLAVCPTVLDGWLSGFDFRPAWLRDANPFTDPDAVEAAAMLVTAVAGAVAAHPALWCVDVANEPNVLMRRSRLGSGACDDWARRMVTAARAGAPGVPVTVGIDHEPWMTGDCPLTAETVVDISDLVAIHAWPYFTGALARFGDQERGAWAIPDYLAQIALAILGGRRKPLWVQEVGVSDLWLERATVPDFAERMLRRIAAIPEVTAVTWWASHDIDRRFRGFDELEYGLGLIDAENTVKPVGARVRDVIAELRAHPTPPELAGPGISMPVGTVPDLEFASEWFARMGIDAGPRIEREGRR
;
A
#
# COMPACT_ATOMS: atom_id res chain seq x y z
N MET A 1 4.05 -4.10 -25.72
CA MET A 1 3.07 -3.10 -25.28
C MET A 1 3.21 -3.01 -23.77
N SER A 2 3.51 -1.83 -23.20
CA SER A 2 3.47 -1.63 -21.75
C SER A 2 2.04 -1.89 -21.30
N ALA A 3 1.86 -2.73 -20.27
CA ALA A 3 0.54 -2.88 -19.66
C ALA A 3 0.12 -1.51 -19.10
N SER A 4 -1.14 -1.11 -19.31
CA SER A 4 -1.65 0.12 -18.71
C SER A 4 -1.56 0.06 -17.18
N VAL A 5 -1.22 1.19 -16.55
CA VAL A 5 -1.21 1.30 -15.09
C VAL A 5 -2.62 1.02 -14.55
N ARG A 6 -2.70 0.19 -13.52
CA ARG A 6 -3.94 -0.07 -12.77
C ARG A 6 -4.11 0.98 -11.68
N TYR A 7 -5.32 1.48 -11.54
CA TYR A 7 -5.69 2.45 -10.51
C TYR A 7 -6.61 1.79 -9.49
N GLY A 8 -6.35 1.94 -8.23
CA GLY A 8 -7.15 1.34 -7.17
C GLY A 8 -7.27 2.23 -5.94
N VAL A 9 -7.96 1.70 -4.96
CA VAL A 9 -8.17 2.38 -3.69
C VAL A 9 -8.09 1.37 -2.53
N ASN A 10 -7.50 1.80 -1.42
CA ASN A 10 -7.60 1.07 -0.17
C ASN A 10 -9.06 1.21 0.32
N TYR A 11 -9.77 0.10 0.40
CA TYR A 11 -11.19 0.11 0.71
C TYR A 11 -11.41 0.21 2.22
N LEU A 12 -11.94 1.33 2.64
CA LEU A 12 -12.55 1.54 3.97
C LEU A 12 -14.05 1.47 3.79
N PRO A 13 -14.76 0.49 4.38
CA PRO A 13 -16.21 0.50 4.36
C PRO A 13 -16.80 1.79 4.95
N SER A 14 -17.70 2.46 4.22
CA SER A 14 -18.30 3.74 4.61
C SER A 14 -19.03 3.64 5.94
N ARG A 15 -19.72 2.52 6.13
CA ARG A 15 -20.35 2.15 7.40
C ARG A 15 -19.46 1.17 8.14
N ASP A 16 -19.27 1.43 9.43
CA ASP A 16 -18.60 0.56 10.40
C ASP A 16 -17.09 0.33 10.15
N TRP A 17 -16.48 1.01 9.18
CA TRP A 17 -15.07 0.87 8.89
C TRP A 17 -14.73 -0.63 8.70
N TRP A 18 -13.60 -1.16 9.11
CA TRP A 18 -13.33 -2.60 9.03
C TRP A 18 -14.06 -3.45 10.09
N TYR A 19 -14.80 -2.82 11.02
CA TYR A 19 -15.77 -3.57 11.86
C TYR A 19 -16.96 -4.09 11.04
N ALA A 20 -17.12 -3.63 9.81
CA ALA A 20 -18.04 -4.23 8.83
C ALA A 20 -17.81 -5.74 8.63
N TRP A 21 -16.62 -6.26 8.98
CA TRP A 21 -16.39 -7.70 9.04
C TRP A 21 -17.29 -8.43 10.05
N VAL A 22 -17.70 -7.81 11.14
CA VAL A 22 -18.65 -8.37 12.13
C VAL A 22 -20.07 -7.87 11.92
N ASP A 23 -20.24 -6.61 11.54
CA ASP A 23 -21.54 -6.00 11.26
C ASP A 23 -21.81 -6.01 9.75
N TRP A 24 -21.88 -7.25 9.19
CA TRP A 24 -21.90 -7.48 7.76
C TRP A 24 -23.23 -7.11 7.11
N GLU A 25 -23.22 -6.06 6.30
CA GLU A 25 -24.36 -5.59 5.52
C GLU A 25 -24.00 -5.49 4.03
N GLU A 26 -24.33 -6.52 3.25
CA GLU A 26 -23.96 -6.59 1.82
C GLU A 26 -24.44 -5.40 1.00
N ALA A 27 -25.60 -4.85 1.33
CA ALA A 27 -26.18 -3.72 0.59
C ALA A 27 -25.33 -2.45 0.78
N ASP A 28 -24.72 -2.25 1.95
CA ASP A 28 -23.84 -1.13 2.23
C ASP A 28 -22.52 -1.30 1.48
N LEU A 29 -21.90 -2.49 1.60
CA LEU A 29 -20.67 -2.81 0.87
C LEU A 29 -20.86 -2.71 -0.66
N ALA A 30 -22.00 -3.17 -1.15
CA ALA A 30 -22.33 -3.07 -2.58
C ALA A 30 -22.41 -1.62 -3.04
N ARG A 31 -23.05 -0.71 -2.26
CA ARG A 31 -23.11 0.72 -2.58
C ARG A 31 -21.72 1.36 -2.59
N ASP A 32 -20.87 1.05 -1.61
CA ASP A 32 -19.51 1.56 -1.57
C ASP A 32 -18.74 1.15 -2.84
N LEU A 33 -18.83 -0.13 -3.21
CA LEU A 33 -18.15 -0.64 -4.40
C LEU A 33 -18.74 -0.06 -5.70
N ASP A 34 -20.04 0.27 -5.75
CA ASP A 34 -20.65 0.98 -6.88
C ASP A 34 -20.03 2.37 -7.06
N VAL A 35 -19.86 3.13 -5.97
CA VAL A 35 -19.23 4.46 -6.03
C VAL A 35 -17.75 4.34 -6.41
N ILE A 36 -17.02 3.40 -5.83
CA ILE A 36 -15.61 3.13 -6.16
C ILE A 36 -15.45 2.81 -7.65
N ALA A 37 -16.26 1.89 -8.18
CA ALA A 37 -16.25 1.55 -9.60
C ALA A 37 -16.61 2.75 -10.48
N GLY A 38 -17.57 3.57 -10.04
CA GLY A 38 -17.97 4.81 -10.71
C GLY A 38 -16.87 5.87 -10.78
N LEU A 39 -15.89 5.83 -9.88
CA LEU A 39 -14.68 6.65 -9.95
C LEU A 39 -13.65 6.10 -10.96
N GLY A 40 -13.91 4.95 -11.57
CA GLY A 40 -13.06 4.37 -12.59
C GLY A 40 -11.89 3.55 -12.03
N PHE A 41 -11.94 3.06 -10.81
CA PHE A 41 -10.92 2.19 -10.26
C PHE A 41 -10.98 0.77 -10.83
N ASP A 42 -9.82 0.09 -10.86
CA ASP A 42 -9.66 -1.28 -11.37
C ASP A 42 -9.58 -2.31 -10.25
N HIS A 43 -9.21 -1.85 -9.03
CA HIS A 43 -9.01 -2.74 -7.90
C HIS A 43 -9.23 -2.05 -6.56
N ILE A 44 -9.46 -2.88 -5.56
CA ILE A 44 -9.45 -2.51 -4.15
C ILE A 44 -8.40 -3.31 -3.40
N ARG A 45 -7.81 -2.72 -2.35
CA ARG A 45 -7.06 -3.41 -1.32
C ARG A 45 -7.85 -3.36 -0.03
N ILE A 46 -8.05 -4.49 0.64
CA ILE A 46 -8.88 -4.62 1.84
C ILE A 46 -8.11 -5.26 2.98
N GLN A 47 -8.27 -4.72 4.19
CA GLN A 47 -7.62 -5.21 5.40
C GLN A 47 -8.46 -6.31 6.06
N CYS A 48 -7.81 -7.46 6.35
CA CYS A 48 -8.40 -8.55 7.13
C CYS A 48 -7.97 -8.37 8.59
N LEU A 49 -8.82 -7.77 9.45
CA LEU A 49 -8.42 -7.54 10.83
C LEU A 49 -8.05 -8.84 11.55
N TRP A 50 -6.77 -9.01 11.88
CA TRP A 50 -6.22 -10.23 12.46
C TRP A 50 -7.04 -10.77 13.64
N PRO A 51 -7.40 -9.95 14.65
CA PRO A 51 -8.17 -10.46 15.79
C PRO A 51 -9.55 -11.00 15.42
N LEU A 52 -10.14 -10.55 14.31
CA LEU A 52 -11.43 -11.04 13.83
C LEU A 52 -11.31 -12.32 13.00
N PHE A 53 -10.29 -12.39 12.15
CA PHE A 53 -10.04 -13.56 11.31
C PHE A 53 -9.45 -14.72 12.10
N GLN A 54 -8.65 -14.46 13.14
CA GLN A 54 -8.01 -15.47 13.98
C GLN A 54 -8.17 -15.15 15.48
N PRO A 55 -9.38 -15.32 16.05
CA PRO A 55 -9.63 -15.03 17.45
C PRO A 55 -8.98 -16.02 18.43
N ASN A 56 -8.38 -17.10 17.93
CA ASN A 56 -7.60 -18.09 18.69
C ASN A 56 -6.44 -18.60 17.81
N PRO A 57 -5.24 -18.87 18.34
CA PRO A 57 -4.09 -19.28 17.55
C PRO A 57 -4.31 -20.54 16.70
N ALA A 58 -5.17 -21.45 17.13
CA ALA A 58 -5.51 -22.68 16.42
C ALA A 58 -6.83 -22.59 15.63
N TYR A 59 -7.43 -21.38 15.51
CA TYR A 59 -8.75 -21.24 14.87
C TYR A 59 -8.80 -20.01 13.97
N VAL A 60 -8.89 -20.25 12.66
CA VAL A 60 -9.23 -19.22 11.68
C VAL A 60 -10.74 -19.27 11.45
N SER A 61 -11.40 -18.12 11.54
CA SER A 61 -12.85 -17.99 11.47
C SER A 61 -13.40 -18.32 10.08
N PRO A 62 -14.15 -19.42 9.90
CA PRO A 62 -14.78 -19.71 8.61
C PRO A 62 -15.79 -18.65 8.19
N ALA A 63 -16.41 -17.96 9.15
CA ALA A 63 -17.34 -16.87 8.85
C ALA A 63 -16.62 -15.68 8.19
N MET A 64 -15.44 -15.32 8.68
CA MET A 64 -14.65 -14.23 8.09
C MET A 64 -14.11 -14.62 6.70
N LEU A 65 -13.64 -15.86 6.53
CA LEU A 65 -13.23 -16.36 5.21
C LEU A 65 -14.40 -16.35 4.20
N ASN A 66 -15.58 -16.77 4.60
CA ASN A 66 -16.76 -16.71 3.74
C ASN A 66 -17.16 -15.26 3.40
N ARG A 67 -17.07 -14.31 4.35
CA ARG A 67 -17.32 -12.90 4.10
C ARG A 67 -16.29 -12.32 3.13
N LEU A 68 -15.02 -12.72 3.24
CA LEU A 68 -13.99 -12.31 2.29
C LEU A 68 -14.31 -12.81 0.87
N VAL A 69 -14.64 -14.08 0.70
CA VAL A 69 -15.08 -14.62 -0.61
C VAL A 69 -16.29 -13.83 -1.12
N ARG A 70 -17.27 -13.56 -0.25
CA ARG A 70 -18.45 -12.78 -0.64
C ARG A 70 -18.10 -11.34 -1.05
N LEU A 71 -17.12 -10.71 -0.40
CA LEU A 71 -16.62 -9.40 -0.83
C LEU A 71 -15.99 -9.45 -2.24
N LEU A 72 -15.26 -10.53 -2.53
CA LEU A 72 -14.70 -10.74 -3.87
C LEU A 72 -15.82 -10.90 -4.92
N ASP A 73 -16.91 -11.65 -4.61
CA ASP A 73 -18.09 -11.75 -5.50
C ASP A 73 -18.69 -10.36 -5.80
N LEU A 74 -18.84 -9.52 -4.76
CA LEU A 74 -19.39 -8.17 -4.91
C LEU A 74 -18.48 -7.26 -5.74
N ALA A 75 -17.17 -7.39 -5.59
CA ALA A 75 -16.16 -6.67 -6.36
C ALA A 75 -16.11 -7.15 -7.81
N GLU A 76 -16.14 -8.47 -8.06
CA GLU A 76 -16.17 -9.06 -9.39
C GLU A 76 -17.36 -8.56 -10.21
N ALA A 77 -18.55 -8.52 -9.61
CA ALA A 77 -19.75 -8.01 -10.25
C ALA A 77 -19.61 -6.53 -10.75
N ARG A 78 -18.57 -5.82 -10.29
CA ARG A 78 -18.23 -4.44 -10.65
C ARG A 78 -16.92 -4.32 -11.42
N ASN A 79 -16.34 -5.45 -11.85
CA ASN A 79 -15.04 -5.53 -12.51
C ASN A 79 -13.88 -4.96 -11.67
N LEU A 80 -13.99 -5.03 -10.34
CA LEU A 80 -12.94 -4.66 -9.41
C LEU A 80 -12.15 -5.91 -9.02
N ALA A 81 -10.85 -5.88 -9.23
CA ALA A 81 -9.95 -6.88 -8.67
C ALA A 81 -9.70 -6.60 -7.17
N VAL A 82 -9.34 -7.62 -6.41
CA VAL A 82 -9.17 -7.52 -4.95
C VAL A 82 -7.79 -7.99 -4.54
N CYS A 83 -7.15 -7.23 -3.67
CA CYS A 83 -5.98 -7.62 -2.92
C CYS A 83 -6.33 -7.67 -1.42
N PRO A 84 -6.50 -8.84 -0.80
CA PRO A 84 -6.58 -8.93 0.65
C PRO A 84 -5.20 -8.72 1.29
N THR A 85 -5.14 -7.86 2.30
CA THR A 85 -4.02 -7.73 3.24
C THR A 85 -4.36 -8.53 4.48
N VAL A 86 -3.53 -9.54 4.81
CA VAL A 86 -3.91 -10.59 5.76
C VAL A 86 -3.60 -10.22 7.20
N LEU A 87 -2.37 -9.75 7.45
CA LEU A 87 -1.93 -9.30 8.77
C LEU A 87 -1.91 -7.78 8.76
N ASP A 88 -2.75 -7.17 9.57
CA ASP A 88 -2.95 -5.73 9.55
C ASP A 88 -1.77 -4.94 10.12
N GLY A 89 -0.86 -5.55 10.85
CA GLY A 89 0.35 -4.87 11.30
C GLY A 89 0.08 -3.51 11.97
N TRP A 90 0.66 -2.46 11.42
CA TRP A 90 0.36 -1.08 11.78
C TRP A 90 -0.68 -0.51 10.81
N LEU A 91 -1.81 0.00 11.33
CA LEU A 91 -2.96 0.40 10.52
C LEU A 91 -3.69 1.60 11.13
N SER A 92 -3.74 2.73 10.43
CA SER A 92 -4.44 3.96 10.86
C SER A 92 -4.12 4.37 12.31
N GLY A 93 -2.87 4.23 12.74
CA GLY A 93 -2.44 4.56 14.10
C GLY A 93 -2.60 3.43 15.14
N PHE A 94 -3.13 2.26 14.75
CA PHE A 94 -3.39 1.14 15.65
C PHE A 94 -2.52 -0.09 15.36
N ASP A 95 -2.30 -0.89 16.41
CA ASP A 95 -1.72 -2.22 16.38
C ASP A 95 -2.83 -3.22 16.72
N PHE A 96 -3.39 -3.86 15.70
CA PHE A 96 -4.48 -4.82 15.86
C PHE A 96 -3.94 -6.20 16.22
N ARG A 97 -3.64 -6.41 17.50
CA ARG A 97 -3.18 -7.71 18.01
C ARG A 97 -4.33 -8.57 18.48
N PRO A 98 -4.39 -9.85 18.10
CA PRO A 98 -5.29 -10.78 18.73
C PRO A 98 -5.01 -10.90 20.24
N ALA A 99 -6.07 -10.96 21.05
CA ALA A 99 -5.94 -11.03 22.51
C ALA A 99 -5.15 -12.26 23.00
N TRP A 100 -5.11 -13.33 22.22
CA TRP A 100 -4.36 -14.53 22.56
C TRP A 100 -2.84 -14.37 22.47
N LEU A 101 -2.33 -13.39 21.72
CA LEU A 101 -0.89 -13.07 21.67
C LEU A 101 -0.34 -12.62 23.03
N ARG A 102 -1.17 -11.96 23.85
CA ARG A 102 -0.74 -11.41 25.14
C ARG A 102 0.55 -10.59 24.99
N ASP A 103 1.62 -11.05 25.68
CA ASP A 103 2.95 -10.41 25.65
C ASP A 103 3.89 -11.07 24.61
N ALA A 104 3.43 -12.07 23.86
CA ALA A 104 4.23 -12.73 22.84
C ALA A 104 4.56 -11.76 21.71
N ASN A 105 5.79 -11.81 21.22
CA ASN A 105 6.20 -11.01 20.06
C ASN A 105 5.70 -11.67 18.77
N PRO A 106 4.88 -11.00 17.93
CA PRO A 106 4.29 -11.60 16.75
C PRO A 106 5.30 -11.98 15.65
N PHE A 107 6.54 -11.48 15.76
CA PHE A 107 7.57 -11.67 14.75
C PHE A 107 8.63 -12.71 15.15
N THR A 108 8.78 -13.02 16.43
CA THR A 108 9.87 -13.89 16.93
C THR A 108 9.40 -15.02 17.84
N ASP A 109 8.23 -14.94 18.42
CA ASP A 109 7.67 -16.05 19.21
C ASP A 109 7.24 -17.18 18.22
N PRO A 110 7.76 -18.42 18.37
CA PRO A 110 7.51 -19.49 17.42
C PRO A 110 6.02 -19.83 17.24
N ASP A 111 5.25 -19.84 18.33
CA ASP A 111 3.84 -20.18 18.29
C ASP A 111 3.02 -19.06 17.62
N ALA A 112 3.40 -17.80 17.89
CA ALA A 112 2.78 -16.64 17.25
C ALA A 112 3.06 -16.60 15.75
N VAL A 113 4.30 -16.86 15.33
CA VAL A 113 4.71 -16.91 13.92
C VAL A 113 4.00 -18.05 13.18
N GLU A 114 3.87 -19.22 13.80
CA GLU A 114 3.16 -20.36 13.19
C GLU A 114 1.65 -20.08 13.07
N ALA A 115 1.04 -19.47 14.09
CA ALA A 115 -0.36 -19.06 14.04
C ALA A 115 -0.60 -18.01 12.94
N ALA A 116 0.27 -17.01 12.79
CA ALA A 116 0.21 -16.03 11.72
C ALA A 116 0.33 -16.69 10.33
N ALA A 117 1.28 -17.61 10.16
CA ALA A 117 1.46 -18.37 8.91
C ALA A 117 0.22 -19.23 8.58
N MET A 118 -0.42 -19.81 9.58
CA MET A 118 -1.67 -20.55 9.41
C MET A 118 -2.79 -19.62 8.90
N LEU A 119 -2.94 -18.43 9.48
CA LEU A 119 -3.91 -17.44 9.00
C LEU A 119 -3.63 -17.05 7.55
N VAL A 120 -2.36 -16.70 7.23
CA VAL A 120 -1.97 -16.31 5.87
C VAL A 120 -2.30 -17.42 4.86
N THR A 121 -1.98 -18.68 5.19
CA THR A 121 -2.31 -19.82 4.34
C THR A 121 -3.81 -19.98 4.17
N ALA A 122 -4.60 -19.85 5.24
CA ALA A 122 -6.05 -20.03 5.21
C ALA A 122 -6.76 -18.93 4.40
N VAL A 123 -6.37 -17.67 4.59
CA VAL A 123 -6.94 -16.54 3.83
C VAL A 123 -6.59 -16.66 2.36
N ALA A 124 -5.33 -16.88 2.02
CA ALA A 124 -4.89 -17.06 0.65
C ALA A 124 -5.64 -18.25 -0.02
N GLY A 125 -5.74 -19.38 0.68
CA GLY A 125 -6.43 -20.57 0.19
C GLY A 125 -7.93 -20.37 -0.03
N ALA A 126 -8.59 -19.61 0.82
CA ALA A 126 -10.03 -19.34 0.69
C ALA A 126 -10.37 -18.57 -0.59
N VAL A 127 -9.47 -17.75 -1.10
CA VAL A 127 -9.69 -16.90 -2.28
C VAL A 127 -8.89 -17.31 -3.52
N ALA A 128 -8.02 -18.33 -3.41
CA ALA A 128 -7.04 -18.71 -4.44
C ALA A 128 -7.63 -18.92 -5.84
N ALA A 129 -8.83 -19.49 -5.94
CA ALA A 129 -9.51 -19.79 -7.21
C ALA A 129 -10.47 -18.66 -7.65
N HIS A 130 -10.60 -17.57 -6.87
CA HIS A 130 -11.57 -16.54 -7.17
C HIS A 130 -11.08 -15.63 -8.31
N PRO A 131 -11.89 -15.37 -9.36
CA PRO A 131 -11.45 -14.60 -10.53
C PRO A 131 -11.13 -13.14 -10.22
N ALA A 132 -11.73 -12.54 -9.18
CA ALA A 132 -11.41 -11.20 -8.74
C ALA A 132 -10.10 -11.12 -7.93
N LEU A 133 -9.50 -12.23 -7.49
CA LEU A 133 -8.24 -12.19 -6.75
C LEU A 133 -7.11 -11.72 -7.67
N TRP A 134 -6.50 -10.59 -7.32
CA TRP A 134 -5.35 -10.06 -8.06
C TRP A 134 -4.00 -10.48 -7.46
N CYS A 135 -3.84 -10.29 -6.16
CA CYS A 135 -2.63 -10.66 -5.41
C CYS A 135 -2.99 -10.83 -3.93
N VAL A 136 -2.07 -11.37 -3.16
CA VAL A 136 -2.17 -11.45 -1.70
C VAL A 136 -1.08 -10.56 -1.10
N ASP A 137 -1.48 -9.64 -0.23
CA ASP A 137 -0.57 -8.85 0.60
C ASP A 137 -0.51 -9.49 1.99
N VAL A 138 0.69 -9.90 2.41
CA VAL A 138 0.81 -10.67 3.65
C VAL A 138 0.66 -9.82 4.90
N ALA A 139 1.03 -8.53 4.84
CA ALA A 139 0.92 -7.64 6.00
C ALA A 139 0.94 -6.16 5.60
N ASN A 140 0.27 -5.32 6.42
CA ASN A 140 0.35 -3.87 6.34
C ASN A 140 1.43 -3.32 7.28
N GLU A 141 2.45 -2.69 6.71
CA GLU A 141 3.51 -1.95 7.43
C GLU A 141 4.11 -2.69 8.66
N PRO A 142 4.43 -4.00 8.54
CA PRO A 142 4.96 -4.76 9.67
C PRO A 142 6.28 -4.19 10.20
N ASN A 143 7.06 -3.51 9.32
CA ASN A 143 8.32 -2.87 9.68
C ASN A 143 8.17 -1.80 10.78
N VAL A 144 7.03 -1.09 10.85
CA VAL A 144 6.74 -0.12 11.92
C VAL A 144 6.68 -0.81 13.29
N LEU A 145 5.97 -1.94 13.39
CA LEU A 145 5.89 -2.71 14.64
C LEU A 145 7.20 -3.44 14.97
N MET A 146 7.93 -3.90 13.95
CA MET A 146 9.25 -4.50 14.13
C MET A 146 10.25 -3.50 14.72
N ARG A 147 10.24 -2.25 14.23
CA ARG A 147 11.06 -1.16 14.79
C ARG A 147 10.66 -0.84 16.24
N ARG A 148 9.37 -0.74 16.53
CA ARG A 148 8.87 -0.53 17.90
C ARG A 148 9.27 -1.67 18.85
N SER A 149 9.32 -2.89 18.33
CA SER A 149 9.77 -4.07 19.06
C SER A 149 11.30 -4.19 19.17
N ARG A 150 12.06 -3.27 18.54
CA ARG A 150 13.53 -3.22 18.53
C ARG A 150 14.18 -4.51 18.04
N LEU A 151 13.58 -5.13 17.02
CA LEU A 151 14.09 -6.38 16.45
C LEU A 151 15.27 -6.13 15.53
N GLY A 152 16.14 -7.15 15.43
CA GLY A 152 17.22 -7.18 14.43
C GLY A 152 16.73 -7.62 13.06
N SER A 153 17.43 -7.20 11.99
CA SER A 153 17.03 -7.45 10.61
C SER A 153 16.88 -8.94 10.27
N GLY A 154 17.76 -9.80 10.76
CA GLY A 154 17.66 -11.24 10.47
C GLY A 154 16.30 -11.84 10.86
N ALA A 155 15.82 -11.55 12.07
CA ALA A 155 14.53 -12.06 12.54
C ALA A 155 13.34 -11.49 11.73
N CYS A 156 13.41 -10.21 11.35
CA CYS A 156 12.36 -9.55 10.56
C CYS A 156 12.30 -10.08 9.13
N ASP A 157 13.46 -10.25 8.50
CA ASP A 157 13.58 -10.81 7.16
C ASP A 157 13.11 -12.27 7.12
N ASP A 158 13.44 -13.09 8.12
CA ASP A 158 13.01 -14.49 8.23
C ASP A 158 11.49 -14.57 8.40
N TRP A 159 10.91 -13.71 9.24
CA TRP A 159 9.46 -13.61 9.39
C TRP A 159 8.77 -13.30 8.05
N ALA A 160 9.24 -12.27 7.34
CA ALA A 160 8.67 -11.89 6.07
C ALA A 160 8.74 -13.03 5.03
N ARG A 161 9.89 -13.73 4.94
CA ARG A 161 10.04 -14.91 4.09
C ARG A 161 9.07 -16.03 4.48
N ARG A 162 8.86 -16.25 5.77
CA ARG A 162 7.91 -17.25 6.29
C ARG A 162 6.48 -16.92 5.89
N MET A 163 6.04 -15.66 6.03
CA MET A 163 4.69 -15.23 5.65
C MET A 163 4.44 -15.32 4.14
N VAL A 164 5.40 -14.89 3.31
CA VAL A 164 5.29 -15.03 1.85
C VAL A 164 5.24 -16.50 1.44
N THR A 165 6.01 -17.38 2.09
CA THR A 165 5.94 -18.82 1.86
C THR A 165 4.55 -19.38 2.20
N ALA A 166 3.97 -18.94 3.30
CA ALA A 166 2.62 -19.33 3.71
C ALA A 166 1.54 -18.89 2.71
N ALA A 167 1.63 -17.65 2.20
CA ALA A 167 0.71 -17.16 1.17
C ALA A 167 0.81 -17.97 -0.12
N ARG A 168 2.02 -18.25 -0.58
CA ARG A 168 2.27 -19.09 -1.78
C ARG A 168 1.78 -20.53 -1.61
N ALA A 169 1.83 -21.06 -0.41
CA ALA A 169 1.27 -22.40 -0.11
C ALA A 169 -0.25 -22.42 -0.18
N GLY A 170 -0.91 -21.34 0.29
CA GLY A 170 -2.37 -21.19 0.23
C GLY A 170 -2.88 -20.90 -1.18
N ALA A 171 -2.19 -20.06 -1.94
CA ALA A 171 -2.61 -19.62 -3.29
C ALA A 171 -1.47 -19.80 -4.31
N PRO A 172 -1.15 -21.03 -4.74
CA PRO A 172 -0.09 -21.26 -5.71
C PRO A 172 -0.33 -20.54 -7.03
N GLY A 173 0.69 -19.80 -7.48
CA GLY A 173 0.64 -19.05 -8.74
C GLY A 173 -0.01 -17.67 -8.67
N VAL A 174 -0.60 -17.30 -7.53
CA VAL A 174 -1.08 -15.94 -7.27
C VAL A 174 0.09 -15.06 -6.84
N PRO A 175 0.23 -13.84 -7.37
CA PRO A 175 1.27 -12.92 -6.92
C PRO A 175 1.15 -12.58 -5.42
N VAL A 176 2.29 -12.49 -4.75
CA VAL A 176 2.37 -12.17 -3.32
C VAL A 176 3.24 -10.93 -3.11
N THR A 177 2.84 -10.07 -2.20
CA THR A 177 3.59 -8.88 -1.77
C THR A 177 3.61 -8.73 -0.26
N VAL A 178 4.43 -7.80 0.22
CA VAL A 178 4.44 -7.29 1.59
C VAL A 178 4.28 -5.79 1.53
N GLY A 179 3.20 -5.25 2.07
CA GLY A 179 2.98 -3.82 2.19
C GLY A 179 3.90 -3.21 3.24
N ILE A 180 4.79 -2.33 2.83
CA ILE A 180 5.74 -1.67 3.74
C ILE A 180 5.69 -0.17 3.60
N ASP A 181 5.93 0.53 4.69
CA ASP A 181 6.04 1.98 4.68
C ASP A 181 7.32 2.46 3.97
N HIS A 182 7.62 3.76 4.06
CA HIS A 182 8.78 4.37 3.40
C HIS A 182 10.12 4.02 4.04
N GLU A 183 10.16 3.59 5.31
CA GLU A 183 11.42 3.42 6.06
C GLU A 183 12.42 2.46 5.40
N PRO A 184 12.04 1.25 4.92
CA PRO A 184 12.98 0.35 4.25
C PRO A 184 13.66 0.97 3.02
N TRP A 185 13.00 1.95 2.40
CA TRP A 185 13.50 2.64 1.20
C TRP A 185 14.39 3.85 1.54
N MET A 186 14.17 4.51 2.70
CA MET A 186 14.78 5.80 3.02
C MET A 186 15.73 5.77 4.22
N THR A 187 15.74 4.69 5.02
CA THR A 187 16.60 4.59 6.19
C THR A 187 17.58 3.43 6.06
N GLY A 188 18.79 3.57 6.57
CA GLY A 188 19.79 2.52 6.53
C GLY A 188 19.66 1.50 7.68
N ASP A 189 18.71 1.67 8.60
CA ASP A 189 18.57 0.92 9.85
C ASP A 189 17.19 0.28 10.04
N CYS A 190 16.39 0.20 8.97
CA CYS A 190 15.09 -0.46 9.06
C CYS A 190 15.26 -1.96 9.36
N PRO A 191 14.54 -2.51 10.36
CA PRO A 191 14.68 -3.92 10.74
C PRO A 191 14.22 -4.89 9.65
N LEU A 192 13.25 -4.51 8.80
CA LEU A 192 12.91 -5.25 7.58
C LEU A 192 13.66 -4.61 6.41
N THR A 193 14.55 -5.37 5.78
CA THR A 193 15.42 -4.81 4.75
C THR A 193 14.72 -4.68 3.40
N ALA A 194 14.98 -3.58 2.69
CA ALA A 194 14.46 -3.37 1.35
C ALA A 194 14.91 -4.46 0.37
N GLU A 195 16.12 -4.97 0.53
CA GLU A 195 16.65 -6.09 -0.24
C GLU A 195 15.79 -7.35 -0.07
N THR A 196 15.40 -7.68 1.16
CA THR A 196 14.51 -8.82 1.42
C THR A 196 13.13 -8.59 0.81
N VAL A 197 12.52 -7.41 0.99
CA VAL A 197 11.22 -7.10 0.40
C VAL A 197 11.24 -7.24 -1.12
N VAL A 198 12.25 -6.67 -1.77
CA VAL A 198 12.43 -6.78 -3.23
C VAL A 198 12.66 -8.23 -3.67
N ASP A 199 13.32 -9.04 -2.85
CA ASP A 199 13.63 -10.43 -3.17
C ASP A 199 12.38 -11.32 -3.12
N ILE A 200 11.60 -11.21 -2.05
CA ILE A 200 10.48 -12.12 -1.77
C ILE A 200 9.17 -11.73 -2.47
N SER A 201 8.96 -10.44 -2.79
CA SER A 201 7.71 -9.95 -3.38
C SER A 201 7.66 -10.18 -4.90
N ASP A 202 6.51 -10.55 -5.42
CA ASP A 202 6.24 -10.65 -6.87
C ASP A 202 5.87 -9.27 -7.45
N LEU A 203 5.20 -8.42 -6.65
CA LEU A 203 5.01 -6.99 -6.87
C LEU A 203 5.71 -6.25 -5.73
N VAL A 204 6.56 -5.28 -6.05
CA VAL A 204 7.26 -4.50 -5.02
C VAL A 204 6.36 -3.35 -4.58
N ALA A 205 5.80 -3.47 -3.37
CA ALA A 205 4.91 -2.47 -2.79
C ALA A 205 5.68 -1.29 -2.19
N ILE A 206 5.16 -0.09 -2.39
CA ILE A 206 5.72 1.16 -1.87
C ILE A 206 4.58 1.98 -1.26
N HIS A 207 4.69 2.36 0.02
CA HIS A 207 3.81 3.36 0.63
C HIS A 207 4.52 4.72 0.58
N ALA A 208 3.96 5.65 -0.18
CA ALA A 208 4.64 6.89 -0.57
C ALA A 208 3.89 8.13 -0.08
N TRP A 209 3.94 8.35 1.21
CA TRP A 209 3.24 9.45 1.87
C TRP A 209 4.09 10.73 1.90
N PRO A 210 3.66 11.83 1.28
CA PRO A 210 4.40 13.10 1.34
C PRO A 210 4.61 13.62 2.76
N TYR A 211 3.65 13.37 3.66
CA TYR A 211 3.71 13.80 5.05
C TYR A 211 4.64 12.92 5.89
N PHE A 212 4.39 11.60 5.93
CA PHE A 212 5.11 10.68 6.81
C PHE A 212 6.58 10.51 6.43
N THR A 213 6.93 10.65 5.15
CA THR A 213 8.32 10.70 4.69
C THR A 213 9.05 11.99 5.15
N GLY A 214 8.33 12.99 5.64
CA GLY A 214 8.87 14.32 5.92
C GLY A 214 9.05 15.21 4.68
N ALA A 215 8.74 14.70 3.49
CA ALA A 215 8.94 15.45 2.23
C ALA A 215 8.12 16.74 2.18
N LEU A 216 6.88 16.70 2.64
CA LEU A 216 6.02 17.89 2.69
C LEU A 216 6.59 18.98 3.61
N ALA A 217 7.09 18.61 4.78
CA ALA A 217 7.73 19.55 5.71
C ALA A 217 9.06 20.10 5.18
N ARG A 218 9.81 19.25 4.43
CA ARG A 218 11.12 19.62 3.89
C ARG A 218 11.04 20.55 2.69
N PHE A 219 10.10 20.28 1.76
CA PHE A 219 10.06 20.94 0.46
C PHE A 219 8.89 21.92 0.31
N GLY A 220 7.81 21.76 1.07
CA GLY A 220 6.57 22.52 0.90
C GLY A 220 5.65 21.92 -0.19
N ASP A 221 4.37 22.27 -0.13
CA ASP A 221 3.30 21.70 -0.95
C ASP A 221 3.36 22.07 -2.44
N GLN A 222 3.97 23.20 -2.78
CA GLN A 222 4.12 23.66 -4.16
C GLN A 222 5.33 23.05 -4.87
N GLU A 223 6.28 22.51 -4.12
CA GLU A 223 7.54 22.02 -4.64
C GLU A 223 7.47 20.54 -5.08
N ARG A 224 8.26 20.22 -6.09
CA ARG A 224 8.33 18.85 -6.64
C ARG A 224 8.69 17.82 -5.60
N GLY A 225 9.56 18.16 -4.66
CA GLY A 225 10.00 17.24 -3.63
C GLY A 225 8.89 16.67 -2.76
N ALA A 226 7.74 17.36 -2.64
CA ALA A 226 6.60 16.86 -1.92
C ALA A 226 5.73 15.92 -2.78
N TRP A 227 5.22 16.40 -3.93
CA TRP A 227 4.29 15.59 -4.74
C TRP A 227 4.97 14.52 -5.62
N ALA A 228 6.28 14.61 -5.85
CA ALA A 228 7.04 13.60 -6.58
C ALA A 228 7.82 12.62 -5.68
N ILE A 229 7.62 12.63 -4.36
CA ILE A 229 8.25 11.64 -3.46
C ILE A 229 7.96 10.19 -3.86
N PRO A 230 6.80 9.82 -4.42
CA PRO A 230 6.59 8.47 -4.92
C PRO A 230 7.55 8.07 -6.04
N ASP A 231 7.93 9.00 -6.91
CA ASP A 231 8.92 8.73 -7.95
C ASP A 231 10.30 8.46 -7.35
N TYR A 232 10.72 9.30 -6.39
CA TYR A 232 11.98 9.07 -5.68
C TYR A 232 12.05 7.68 -5.05
N LEU A 233 11.02 7.27 -4.31
CA LEU A 233 10.96 5.94 -3.68
C LEU A 233 10.95 4.82 -4.73
N ALA A 234 10.26 5.01 -5.85
CA ALA A 234 10.30 4.08 -6.96
C ALA A 234 11.72 3.94 -7.55
N GLN A 235 12.46 5.04 -7.71
CA GLN A 235 13.84 5.00 -8.19
C GLN A 235 14.79 4.29 -7.20
N ILE A 236 14.59 4.46 -5.89
CA ILE A 236 15.33 3.69 -4.87
C ILE A 236 15.02 2.20 -4.98
N ALA A 237 13.75 1.82 -5.08
CA ALA A 237 13.36 0.42 -5.26
C ALA A 237 13.98 -0.20 -6.54
N LEU A 238 14.00 0.55 -7.64
CA LEU A 238 14.64 0.14 -8.89
C LEU A 238 16.15 -0.01 -8.76
N ALA A 239 16.81 0.88 -8.04
CA ALA A 239 18.24 0.79 -7.74
C ALA A 239 18.56 -0.47 -6.93
N ILE A 240 17.72 -0.83 -5.95
CA ILE A 240 17.85 -2.05 -5.16
C ILE A 240 17.54 -3.30 -6.01
N LEU A 241 16.58 -3.23 -6.92
CA LEU A 241 16.30 -4.29 -7.88
C LEU A 241 17.53 -4.62 -8.75
N GLY A 242 18.37 -3.63 -9.06
CA GLY A 242 19.64 -3.86 -9.76
C GLY A 242 19.46 -4.53 -11.13
N GLY A 243 18.47 -4.09 -11.91
CA GLY A 243 18.15 -4.64 -13.24
C GLY A 243 17.24 -5.88 -13.24
N ARG A 244 16.89 -6.45 -12.09
CA ARG A 244 15.83 -7.47 -12.00
C ARG A 244 14.49 -6.84 -12.38
N ARG A 245 13.74 -7.52 -13.25
CA ARG A 245 12.44 -7.03 -13.69
C ARG A 245 11.34 -7.49 -12.74
N LYS A 246 10.86 -6.59 -11.89
CA LYS A 246 9.66 -6.79 -11.08
C LYS A 246 8.76 -5.56 -11.20
N PRO A 247 7.43 -5.74 -11.27
CA PRO A 247 6.51 -4.63 -11.29
C PRO A 247 6.56 -3.88 -9.95
N LEU A 248 6.49 -2.55 -10.00
CA LEU A 248 6.32 -1.71 -8.83
C LEU A 248 4.84 -1.41 -8.65
N TRP A 249 4.42 -1.37 -7.41
CA TRP A 249 3.08 -0.97 -6.99
C TRP A 249 3.17 0.13 -5.94
N VAL A 250 2.77 1.35 -6.30
CA VAL A 250 2.55 2.40 -5.29
C VAL A 250 1.26 2.05 -4.56
N GLN A 251 1.38 1.29 -3.48
CA GLN A 251 0.28 0.61 -2.80
C GLN A 251 -0.48 1.52 -1.85
N GLU A 252 0.21 2.55 -1.35
CA GLU A 252 -0.42 3.63 -0.61
C GLU A 252 0.15 4.97 -1.03
N VAL A 253 -0.75 5.88 -1.32
CA VAL A 253 -0.50 7.28 -1.55
C VAL A 253 -1.78 8.06 -1.23
N GLY A 254 -1.63 9.21 -0.62
CA GLY A 254 -2.77 10.02 -0.23
C GLY A 254 -2.35 11.40 0.25
N VAL A 255 -3.33 12.25 0.51
CA VAL A 255 -3.14 13.61 1.00
C VAL A 255 -4.34 14.02 1.86
N SER A 256 -4.06 14.75 2.93
CA SER A 256 -5.08 15.28 3.85
C SER A 256 -5.22 16.79 3.69
N ASP A 257 -6.43 17.30 3.86
CA ASP A 257 -6.73 18.73 3.95
C ASP A 257 -6.29 19.36 5.29
N LEU A 258 -5.72 18.56 6.19
CA LEU A 258 -5.00 19.07 7.37
C LEU A 258 -3.54 19.41 7.06
N TRP A 259 -2.98 18.89 5.98
CA TRP A 259 -1.61 19.13 5.58
C TRP A 259 -1.48 20.25 4.56
N LEU A 260 -2.54 20.46 3.77
CA LEU A 260 -2.61 21.45 2.69
C LEU A 260 -3.86 22.30 2.84
N GLU A 261 -3.87 23.46 2.22
CA GLU A 261 -5.13 24.18 2.03
C GLU A 261 -6.11 23.32 1.23
N ARG A 262 -7.33 23.17 1.72
CA ARG A 262 -8.37 22.32 1.12
C ARG A 262 -8.55 22.56 -0.39
N ALA A 263 -8.42 23.81 -0.83
CA ALA A 263 -8.55 24.18 -2.24
C ALA A 263 -7.43 23.64 -3.11
N THR A 264 -6.25 23.36 -2.55
CA THR A 264 -5.05 22.87 -3.30
C THR A 264 -4.95 21.35 -3.33
N VAL A 265 -5.68 20.64 -2.47
CA VAL A 265 -5.65 19.16 -2.37
C VAL A 265 -5.92 18.48 -3.72
N PRO A 266 -6.96 18.86 -4.51
CA PRO A 266 -7.20 18.21 -5.80
C PRO A 266 -6.05 18.36 -6.80
N ASP A 267 -5.43 19.54 -6.89
CA ASP A 267 -4.30 19.80 -7.80
C ASP A 267 -3.03 19.07 -7.35
N PHE A 268 -2.80 18.97 -6.05
CA PHE A 268 -1.69 18.18 -5.50
C PHE A 268 -1.86 16.69 -5.83
N ALA A 269 -3.06 16.15 -5.64
CA ALA A 269 -3.41 14.77 -5.98
C ALA A 269 -3.19 14.48 -7.47
N GLU A 270 -3.61 15.40 -8.36
CA GLU A 270 -3.37 15.28 -9.80
C GLU A 270 -1.89 15.21 -10.15
N ARG A 271 -1.08 16.18 -9.65
CA ARG A 271 0.38 16.21 -9.92
C ARG A 271 1.03 14.90 -9.48
N MET A 272 0.66 14.40 -8.32
CA MET A 272 1.18 13.16 -7.76
C MET A 272 0.81 11.95 -8.62
N LEU A 273 -0.47 11.79 -9.01
CA LEU A 273 -0.92 10.68 -9.84
C LEU A 273 -0.31 10.69 -11.24
N ARG A 274 -0.26 11.86 -11.89
CA ARG A 274 0.38 12.00 -13.21
C ARG A 274 1.85 11.61 -13.15
N ARG A 275 2.52 11.99 -12.06
CA ARG A 275 3.93 11.66 -11.87
C ARG A 275 4.14 10.16 -11.68
N ILE A 276 3.34 9.51 -10.86
CA ILE A 276 3.41 8.06 -10.64
C ILE A 276 3.14 7.30 -11.95
N ALA A 277 2.12 7.72 -12.69
CA ALA A 277 1.75 7.09 -13.96
C ALA A 277 2.83 7.22 -15.06
N ALA A 278 3.73 8.17 -14.95
CA ALA A 278 4.84 8.37 -15.88
C ALA A 278 6.05 7.46 -15.59
N ILE A 279 6.06 6.69 -14.49
CA ILE A 279 7.16 5.78 -14.15
C ILE A 279 6.93 4.44 -14.86
N PRO A 280 7.84 4.02 -15.77
CA PRO A 280 7.61 2.86 -16.66
C PRO A 280 7.39 1.53 -15.95
N GLU A 281 8.00 1.36 -14.78
CA GLU A 281 7.96 0.14 -13.99
C GLU A 281 6.80 0.10 -13.01
N VAL A 282 6.10 1.21 -12.78
CA VAL A 282 4.90 1.24 -11.97
C VAL A 282 3.74 0.65 -12.77
N THR A 283 3.19 -0.43 -12.25
CA THR A 283 2.08 -1.16 -12.87
C THR A 283 0.75 -0.94 -12.16
N ALA A 284 0.80 -0.41 -10.94
CA ALA A 284 -0.39 -0.06 -10.18
C ALA A 284 -0.14 1.09 -9.21
N VAL A 285 -1.19 1.85 -8.94
CA VAL A 285 -1.26 2.87 -7.88
C VAL A 285 -2.57 2.72 -7.12
N THR A 286 -2.51 2.79 -5.79
CA THR A 286 -3.67 2.62 -4.92
C THR A 286 -3.75 3.78 -3.94
N TRP A 287 -4.85 4.52 -3.98
CA TRP A 287 -5.08 5.66 -3.12
C TRP A 287 -5.48 5.23 -1.70
N TRP A 288 -5.02 5.92 -0.70
CA TRP A 288 -5.50 5.81 0.67
C TRP A 288 -6.34 7.05 1.00
N ALA A 289 -7.65 6.94 1.17
CA ALA A 289 -8.45 5.74 1.16
C ALA A 289 -9.73 5.96 0.33
N SER A 290 -10.59 4.94 0.24
CA SER A 290 -11.88 5.10 -0.46
C SER A 290 -12.79 6.07 0.25
N HIS A 291 -13.09 5.82 1.53
CA HIS A 291 -14.02 6.61 2.33
C HIS A 291 -13.35 7.25 3.53
N ASP A 292 -13.93 8.35 3.96
CA ASP A 292 -13.62 8.94 5.27
C ASP A 292 -14.10 8.01 6.39
N ILE A 293 -13.43 8.08 7.53
CA ILE A 293 -13.86 7.35 8.73
C ILE A 293 -15.03 8.12 9.38
N ASP A 294 -16.13 7.42 9.66
CA ASP A 294 -17.25 7.99 10.39
C ASP A 294 -16.80 8.48 11.79
N ARG A 295 -17.04 9.75 12.09
CA ARG A 295 -16.62 10.40 13.33
C ARG A 295 -17.29 9.85 14.61
N ARG A 296 -18.27 8.94 14.49
CA ARG A 296 -18.76 8.16 15.64
C ARG A 296 -17.68 7.24 16.22
N PHE A 297 -16.74 6.76 15.38
CA PHE A 297 -15.55 6.04 15.83
C PHE A 297 -14.53 7.04 16.38
N ARG A 298 -14.00 6.76 17.53
CA ARG A 298 -13.06 7.64 18.25
C ARG A 298 -11.70 6.97 18.37
N GLY A 299 -10.68 7.79 18.62
CA GLY A 299 -9.32 7.32 18.88
C GLY A 299 -8.41 7.33 17.67
N PHE A 300 -8.90 7.68 16.50
CA PHE A 300 -8.07 7.95 15.32
C PHE A 300 -7.42 9.34 15.43
N ASP A 301 -6.26 9.48 14.81
CA ASP A 301 -5.69 10.80 14.56
C ASP A 301 -6.63 11.61 13.66
N GLU A 302 -6.70 12.93 13.86
CA GLU A 302 -7.67 13.80 13.16
C GLU A 302 -7.55 13.68 11.63
N LEU A 303 -6.37 13.42 11.11
CA LEU A 303 -6.12 13.26 9.67
C LEU A 303 -6.85 12.05 9.07
N GLU A 304 -7.02 10.97 9.83
CA GLU A 304 -7.65 9.73 9.35
C GLU A 304 -9.14 9.92 8.98
N TYR A 305 -9.81 10.89 9.62
CA TYR A 305 -11.21 11.20 9.33
C TYR A 305 -11.42 11.91 7.99
N GLY A 306 -10.36 12.30 7.29
CA GLY A 306 -10.47 13.11 6.08
C GLY A 306 -9.67 12.60 4.88
N LEU A 307 -9.06 11.39 4.95
CA LEU A 307 -8.21 10.83 3.89
C LEU A 307 -8.99 10.23 2.72
N GLY A 308 -10.30 10.00 2.88
CA GLY A 308 -11.14 9.40 1.84
C GLY A 308 -11.29 10.28 0.60
N LEU A 309 -11.50 9.65 -0.55
CA LEU A 309 -11.96 10.28 -1.79
C LEU A 309 -13.48 10.52 -1.78
N ILE A 310 -14.16 9.78 -0.93
CA ILE A 310 -15.60 9.72 -0.74
C ILE A 310 -15.84 9.96 0.76
N ASP A 311 -16.89 10.70 1.13
CA ASP A 311 -17.25 10.84 2.54
C ASP A 311 -17.98 9.60 3.09
N ALA A 312 -18.26 9.59 4.38
CA ALA A 312 -18.94 8.46 5.05
C ALA A 312 -20.40 8.26 4.58
N GLU A 313 -20.98 9.24 3.89
CA GLU A 313 -22.33 9.21 3.30
C GLU A 313 -22.34 8.81 1.82
N ASN A 314 -21.21 8.31 1.30
CA ASN A 314 -21.02 7.95 -0.11
C ASN A 314 -21.07 9.13 -1.09
N THR A 315 -20.75 10.36 -0.65
CA THR A 315 -20.61 11.52 -1.53
C THR A 315 -19.17 11.68 -2.00
N VAL A 316 -18.96 11.78 -3.30
CA VAL A 316 -17.62 11.98 -3.87
C VAL A 316 -17.11 13.38 -3.52
N LYS A 317 -15.96 13.45 -2.87
CA LYS A 317 -15.29 14.71 -2.49
C LYS A 317 -14.62 15.37 -3.71
N PRO A 318 -14.29 16.68 -3.66
CA PRO A 318 -13.60 17.35 -4.77
C PRO A 318 -12.30 16.64 -5.20
N VAL A 319 -11.52 16.12 -4.26
CA VAL A 319 -10.32 15.32 -4.55
C VAL A 319 -10.67 14.02 -5.27
N GLY A 320 -11.75 13.34 -4.89
CA GLY A 320 -12.25 12.13 -5.55
C GLY A 320 -12.69 12.40 -6.98
N ALA A 321 -13.41 13.50 -7.21
CA ALA A 321 -13.79 13.92 -8.57
C ALA A 321 -12.55 14.20 -9.43
N ARG A 322 -11.54 14.90 -8.89
CA ARG A 322 -10.29 15.17 -9.61
C ARG A 322 -9.51 13.90 -9.92
N VAL A 323 -9.39 12.99 -8.97
CA VAL A 323 -8.73 11.68 -9.17
C VAL A 323 -9.41 10.89 -10.29
N ARG A 324 -10.75 10.81 -10.29
CA ARG A 324 -11.53 10.19 -11.39
C ARG A 324 -11.18 10.79 -12.75
N ASP A 325 -11.19 12.12 -12.85
CA ASP A 325 -10.97 12.83 -14.12
C ASP A 325 -9.53 12.59 -14.61
N VAL A 326 -8.54 12.63 -13.72
CA VAL A 326 -7.13 12.33 -14.04
C VAL A 326 -6.96 10.87 -14.51
N ILE A 327 -7.59 9.91 -13.85
CA ILE A 327 -7.56 8.50 -14.28
C ILE A 327 -8.14 8.35 -15.69
N ALA A 328 -9.27 8.98 -15.96
CA ALA A 328 -9.90 8.94 -17.28
C ALA A 328 -8.99 9.54 -18.37
N GLU A 329 -8.37 10.67 -18.10
CA GLU A 329 -7.42 11.32 -19.01
C GLU A 329 -6.16 10.47 -19.26
N LEU A 330 -5.56 9.91 -18.19
CA LEU A 330 -4.37 9.06 -18.32
C LEU A 330 -4.64 7.77 -19.10
N ARG A 331 -5.86 7.23 -19.04
CA ARG A 331 -6.28 6.09 -19.85
C ARG A 331 -6.51 6.46 -21.33
N ALA A 332 -7.12 7.62 -21.56
CA ALA A 332 -7.35 8.11 -22.91
C ALA A 332 -6.05 8.53 -23.62
N HIS A 333 -5.11 9.07 -22.87
CA HIS A 333 -3.84 9.59 -23.35
C HIS A 333 -2.70 9.09 -22.46
N PRO A 334 -2.28 7.81 -22.60
CA PRO A 334 -1.17 7.28 -21.81
C PRO A 334 0.08 8.12 -22.03
N THR A 335 0.61 8.68 -20.95
CA THR A 335 1.86 9.46 -21.03
C THR A 335 3.00 8.49 -21.38
N PRO A 336 3.77 8.73 -22.45
CA PRO A 336 4.95 7.93 -22.69
C PRO A 336 5.90 8.06 -21.50
N PRO A 337 6.48 6.94 -21.04
CA PRO A 337 7.46 7.01 -19.97
C PRO A 337 8.71 7.73 -20.48
N GLU A 338 9.00 8.88 -19.92
CA GLU A 338 10.25 9.60 -20.19
C GLU A 338 11.19 9.47 -18.99
N LEU A 339 12.41 9.01 -19.27
CA LEU A 339 13.50 9.01 -18.29
C LEU A 339 14.30 10.31 -18.49
N ALA A 340 14.48 11.08 -17.43
CA ALA A 340 15.24 12.30 -17.47
C ALA A 340 16.74 12.02 -17.38
N GLY A 341 17.48 12.46 -18.38
CA GLY A 341 18.91 12.72 -18.33
C GLY A 341 19.83 11.59 -17.84
N PRO A 342 21.09 11.89 -17.55
CA PRO A 342 22.03 10.94 -16.99
C PRO A 342 21.63 10.55 -15.58
N GLY A 343 21.79 9.27 -15.23
CA GLY A 343 21.53 8.73 -13.89
C GLY A 343 22.34 9.45 -12.81
N ILE A 344 21.85 9.36 -11.57
CA ILE A 344 22.61 9.78 -10.38
C ILE A 344 23.19 8.55 -9.69
N SER A 345 24.50 8.58 -9.44
CA SER A 345 25.15 7.50 -8.68
C SER A 345 24.77 7.59 -7.20
N MET A 346 24.42 6.43 -6.62
CA MET A 346 24.25 6.25 -5.19
C MET A 346 25.41 5.38 -4.67
N PRO A 347 26.44 6.00 -4.06
CA PRO A 347 27.60 5.28 -3.49
C PRO A 347 27.20 4.22 -2.47
N VAL A 348 28.05 3.20 -2.31
CA VAL A 348 27.86 2.19 -1.27
C VAL A 348 27.84 2.85 0.11
N GLY A 349 26.85 2.52 0.93
CA GLY A 349 26.67 3.09 2.26
C GLY A 349 25.90 4.43 2.30
N THR A 350 25.50 4.97 1.15
CA THR A 350 24.58 6.11 1.12
C THR A 350 23.24 5.72 1.71
N VAL A 351 22.76 6.51 2.67
CA VAL A 351 21.38 6.44 3.14
C VAL A 351 20.53 7.28 2.20
N PRO A 352 19.53 6.70 1.53
CA PRO A 352 18.69 7.45 0.58
C PRO A 352 17.60 8.27 1.29
N ASP A 353 18.01 9.12 2.21
CA ASP A 353 17.16 10.01 3.00
C ASP A 353 16.69 11.25 2.22
N LEU A 354 16.09 12.20 2.91
CA LEU A 354 15.64 13.47 2.31
C LEU A 354 16.79 14.39 1.86
N GLU A 355 18.01 14.21 2.34
CA GLU A 355 19.17 14.96 1.86
C GLU A 355 19.57 14.45 0.48
N PHE A 356 19.72 13.14 0.32
CA PHE A 356 19.95 12.53 -0.99
C PHE A 356 18.77 12.78 -1.95
N ALA A 357 17.53 12.77 -1.45
CA ALA A 357 16.35 13.13 -2.23
C ALA A 357 16.44 14.58 -2.73
N SER A 358 16.95 15.53 -1.93
CA SER A 358 17.13 16.93 -2.37
C SER A 358 18.08 17.05 -3.55
N GLU A 359 19.17 16.29 -3.56
CA GLU A 359 20.10 16.24 -4.70
C GLU A 359 19.42 15.64 -5.94
N TRP A 360 18.63 14.60 -5.75
CA TRP A 360 17.89 13.94 -6.81
C TRP A 360 16.83 14.89 -7.42
N PHE A 361 16.04 15.59 -6.58
CA PHE A 361 15.04 16.55 -7.05
C PHE A 361 15.67 17.74 -7.77
N ALA A 362 16.86 18.17 -7.36
CA ALA A 362 17.60 19.24 -8.06
C ALA A 362 17.97 18.87 -9.51
N ARG A 363 18.07 17.57 -9.81
CA ARG A 363 18.37 17.04 -11.17
C ARG A 363 17.13 16.57 -11.92
N MET A 364 15.96 16.59 -11.28
CA MET A 364 14.71 16.16 -11.86
C MET A 364 14.29 17.12 -13.00
N GLY A 365 14.04 16.58 -14.21
CA GLY A 365 13.44 17.30 -15.32
C GLY A 365 11.97 17.67 -15.07
N ILE A 366 11.34 18.32 -16.07
CA ILE A 366 9.93 18.71 -15.99
C ILE A 366 9.05 17.46 -15.89
N ASP A 367 9.34 16.44 -16.69
CA ASP A 367 8.49 15.28 -16.91
C ASP A 367 9.02 13.98 -16.29
N ALA A 368 10.30 13.93 -15.87
CA ALA A 368 10.89 12.71 -15.34
C ALA A 368 12.01 12.97 -14.32
N GLY A 369 12.16 12.07 -13.35
CA GLY A 369 13.32 11.99 -12.46
C GLY A 369 14.47 11.18 -13.07
N PRO A 370 15.73 11.48 -12.72
CA PRO A 370 16.87 10.68 -13.20
C PRO A 370 16.84 9.28 -12.56
N ARG A 371 17.40 8.31 -13.27
CA ARG A 371 17.64 6.99 -12.69
C ARG A 371 18.63 7.09 -11.53
N ILE A 372 18.40 6.29 -10.50
CA ILE A 372 19.37 6.09 -9.41
C ILE A 372 20.13 4.79 -9.70
N GLU A 373 21.45 4.89 -9.78
CA GLU A 373 22.35 3.77 -10.02
C GLU A 373 23.17 3.48 -8.78
N ARG A 374 22.95 2.30 -8.18
CA ARG A 374 23.67 1.88 -6.96
C ARG A 374 25.08 1.37 -7.35
N GLU A 375 26.13 1.97 -6.78
CA GLU A 375 27.50 1.50 -6.98
C GLU A 375 27.76 0.13 -6.36
N GLY A 376 28.67 -0.65 -6.95
CA GLY A 376 29.18 -1.89 -6.36
C GLY A 376 28.42 -3.19 -6.66
N ARG A 377 27.37 -3.17 -7.49
CA ARG A 377 26.78 -4.38 -8.07
C ARG A 377 27.17 -4.48 -9.56
N ARG A 378 28.26 -5.21 -9.85
CA ARG A 378 28.54 -5.78 -11.16
C ARG A 378 28.17 -7.25 -11.17
#